data_1d51282fc5f6ebc406db847d4aa7e617
#
_entry.id   1d51282fc5f6ebc406db847d4aa7e617
#
_cell.length_a   1.000
_cell.length_b   1.000
_cell.length_c   1.000
_cell.angle_alpha   90.00
_cell.angle_beta   90.00
_cell.angle_gamma   90.00
#
_symmetry.space_group_name_H-M   'P 1'
#
loop_
_entity.id
_entity.type
_entity.pdbx_description
1 polymer ?
#
loop_
_entity_poly.entity_id
_entity_poly.type
_entity_poly.pdbx_seq_one_letter_code
_entity_poly.pdbx_strand_id
1 'polypeptide(L)'
;MYILNRELHFWNRKGQYQDGEGLSTYLQNFAGAKPNQIKGEKSPSYLVSQEAPGRIHKHFPEIKIIAILRNPIDRAYSAYWHGRRIGAIETSTTFGQSVRN
;
A
#
# COMPACT_ATOMS: atom_id res chain seq x y z
N MET A 1 1.70 6.27 19.23
CA MET A 1 1.27 5.59 18.00
C MET A 1 2.30 4.55 17.59
N TYR A 2 1.87 3.40 17.15
CA TYR A 2 2.72 2.32 16.67
C TYR A 2 2.50 2.13 15.17
N ILE A 3 3.46 2.54 14.36
CA ILE A 3 3.37 2.45 12.90
C ILE A 3 4.44 1.50 12.39
N LEU A 4 4.05 0.56 11.53
CA LEU A 4 4.99 -0.36 10.91
C LEU A 4 5.91 0.40 9.94
N ASN A 5 7.19 0.06 9.95
CA ASN A 5 8.21 0.67 9.09
C ASN A 5 8.30 0.01 7.69
N ARG A 6 7.47 -1.00 7.44
CA ARG A 6 7.39 -1.71 6.17
C ARG A 6 5.96 -1.77 5.65
N GLU A 7 5.81 -1.95 4.36
CA GLU A 7 4.52 -2.13 3.69
C GLU A 7 4.13 -3.60 3.69
N LEU A 8 2.96 -3.94 4.20
CA LEU A 8 2.51 -5.32 4.32
C LEU A 8 1.81 -5.83 3.06
N HIS A 9 1.06 -4.97 2.37
CA HIS A 9 0.25 -5.32 1.19
C HIS A 9 -0.71 -6.51 1.43
N PHE A 10 -1.10 -6.72 2.69
CA PHE A 10 -1.87 -7.90 3.11
C PHE A 10 -3.27 -7.92 2.49
N TRP A 11 -3.95 -6.78 2.55
CA TRP A 11 -5.37 -6.70 2.19
C TRP A 11 -5.65 -6.83 0.69
N ASN A 12 -4.67 -6.59 -0.16
CA ASN A 12 -4.80 -6.75 -1.61
C ASN A 12 -4.13 -8.02 -2.17
N ARG A 13 -3.55 -8.85 -1.30
CA ARG A 13 -2.91 -10.10 -1.69
C ARG A 13 -3.76 -11.29 -1.24
N LYS A 14 -4.47 -11.91 -2.19
CA LYS A 14 -5.35 -13.04 -1.93
C LYS A 14 -4.63 -14.19 -1.20
N GLY A 15 -3.40 -14.51 -1.61
CA GLY A 15 -2.61 -15.58 -1.00
C GLY A 15 -2.20 -15.33 0.46
N GLN A 16 -2.11 -14.06 0.87
CA GLN A 16 -1.85 -13.70 2.27
C GLN A 16 -3.13 -13.59 3.08
N TYR A 17 -4.16 -12.97 2.50
CA TYR A 17 -5.45 -12.77 3.16
C TYR A 17 -6.21 -14.08 3.39
N GLN A 18 -6.23 -15.00 2.40
CA GLN A 18 -6.81 -16.35 2.50
C GLN A 18 -8.24 -16.33 3.05
N ASP A 19 -9.08 -15.43 2.53
CA ASP A 19 -10.47 -15.22 2.99
C ASP A 19 -10.60 -14.95 4.49
N GLY A 20 -9.58 -14.35 5.09
CA GLY A 20 -9.50 -13.99 6.51
C GLY A 20 -8.67 -14.95 7.36
N GLU A 21 -8.31 -16.12 6.85
CA GLU A 21 -7.47 -17.07 7.60
C GLU A 21 -6.05 -16.52 7.88
N GLY A 22 -5.56 -15.63 7.01
CA GLY A 22 -4.27 -14.96 7.21
C GLY A 22 -4.26 -13.85 8.26
N LEU A 23 -5.41 -13.52 8.86
CA LEU A 23 -5.53 -12.37 9.77
C LEU A 23 -4.65 -12.51 11.03
N SER A 24 -4.51 -13.68 11.59
CA SER A 24 -3.67 -13.90 12.77
C SER A 24 -2.20 -13.61 12.49
N THR A 25 -1.70 -13.99 11.31
CA THR A 25 -0.34 -13.68 10.85
C THR A 25 -0.17 -12.18 10.63
N TYR A 26 -1.17 -11.53 10.03
CA TYR A 26 -1.18 -10.08 9.86
C TYR A 26 -1.08 -9.35 11.20
N LEU A 27 -1.89 -9.75 12.19
CA LEU A 27 -1.92 -9.12 13.50
C LEU A 27 -0.62 -9.29 14.29
N GLN A 28 0.15 -10.33 14.03
CA GLN A 28 1.47 -10.56 14.68
C GLN A 28 2.45 -9.43 14.38
N ASN A 29 2.28 -8.71 13.26
CA ASN A 29 3.12 -7.56 12.95
C ASN A 29 2.98 -6.42 13.98
N PHE A 30 1.88 -6.39 14.73
CA PHE A 30 1.59 -5.38 15.74
C PHE A 30 1.85 -5.87 17.18
N ALA A 31 2.47 -7.03 17.33
CA ALA A 31 2.74 -7.63 18.66
C ALA A 31 3.63 -6.73 19.55
N GLY A 32 4.49 -5.90 18.97
CA GLY A 32 5.31 -4.95 19.70
C GLY A 32 4.57 -3.70 20.21
N ALA A 33 3.30 -3.50 19.81
CA ALA A 33 2.54 -2.34 20.24
C ALA A 33 2.02 -2.52 21.68
N LYS A 34 2.07 -1.43 22.47
CA LYS A 34 1.46 -1.41 23.81
C LYS A 34 -0.05 -1.37 23.71
N PRO A 35 -0.81 -1.86 24.73
CA PRO A 35 -2.27 -1.90 24.66
C PRO A 35 -2.97 -0.56 24.41
N ASN A 36 -2.35 0.54 24.87
CA ASN A 36 -2.90 1.90 24.71
C ASN A 36 -2.39 2.62 23.45
N GLN A 37 -1.59 1.99 22.61
CA GLN A 37 -1.09 2.60 21.39
C GLN A 37 -2.05 2.39 20.22
N ILE A 38 -2.27 3.45 19.46
CA ILE A 38 -2.95 3.35 18.16
C ILE A 38 -1.98 2.68 17.19
N LYS A 39 -2.45 1.64 16.52
CA LYS A 39 -1.69 0.87 15.56
C LYS A 39 -1.99 1.36 14.15
N GLY A 40 -0.96 1.42 13.30
CA GLY A 40 -1.12 1.83 11.92
C GLY A 40 -0.19 1.12 10.97
N GLU A 41 -0.62 0.96 9.75
CA GLU A 41 0.23 0.52 8.65
C GLU A 41 0.02 1.41 7.42
N LYS A 42 0.94 1.35 6.49
CA LYS A 42 0.86 2.03 5.22
C LYS A 42 1.21 1.06 4.10
N SER A 43 0.30 0.92 3.15
CA SER A 43 0.50 0.11 1.95
C SER A 43 -0.17 0.82 0.78
N PRO A 44 0.59 1.54 -0.04
CA PRO A 44 0.04 2.35 -1.14
C PRO A 44 -0.81 1.57 -2.12
N SER A 45 -0.54 0.26 -2.29
CA SER A 45 -1.31 -0.61 -3.19
C SER A 45 -2.78 -0.77 -2.79
N TYR A 46 -3.16 -0.50 -1.54
CA TYR A 46 -4.56 -0.56 -1.11
C TYR A 46 -5.43 0.47 -1.83
N LEU A 47 -4.86 1.62 -2.18
CA LEU A 47 -5.60 2.71 -2.82
C LEU A 47 -6.18 2.32 -4.19
N VAL A 48 -5.50 1.43 -4.90
CA VAL A 48 -5.91 0.97 -6.24
C VAL A 48 -6.53 -0.41 -6.24
N SER A 49 -6.63 -1.05 -5.09
CA SER A 49 -7.21 -2.38 -4.95
C SER A 49 -8.75 -2.31 -4.89
N GLN A 50 -9.40 -3.16 -5.65
CA GLN A 50 -10.84 -3.31 -5.59
C GLN A 50 -11.29 -4.11 -4.37
N GLU A 51 -10.48 -5.04 -3.90
CA GLU A 51 -10.82 -5.97 -2.82
C GLU A 51 -10.45 -5.44 -1.43
N ALA A 52 -9.35 -4.68 -1.31
CA ALA A 52 -8.83 -4.26 -0.01
C ALA A 52 -9.86 -3.50 0.84
N PRO A 53 -10.62 -2.52 0.31
CA PRO A 53 -11.58 -1.80 1.13
C PRO A 53 -12.63 -2.69 1.77
N GLY A 54 -13.20 -3.61 1.01
CA GLY A 54 -14.22 -4.55 1.52
C GLY A 54 -13.66 -5.49 2.58
N ARG A 55 -12.45 -6.00 2.37
CA ARG A 55 -11.77 -6.90 3.34
C ARG A 55 -11.45 -6.16 4.63
N ILE A 56 -10.91 -4.95 4.54
CA ILE A 56 -10.63 -4.12 5.71
C ILE A 56 -11.91 -3.82 6.50
N HIS A 57 -12.96 -3.39 5.83
CA HIS A 57 -14.24 -3.06 6.47
C HIS A 57 -14.85 -4.27 7.17
N LYS A 58 -14.75 -5.45 6.57
CA LYS A 58 -15.26 -6.70 7.16
C LYS A 58 -14.66 -6.98 8.53
N HIS A 59 -13.37 -6.74 8.70
CA HIS A 59 -12.64 -7.08 9.93
C HIS A 59 -12.49 -5.89 10.88
N PHE A 60 -12.44 -4.68 10.34
CA PHE A 60 -12.19 -3.45 11.10
C PHE A 60 -13.12 -2.33 10.64
N PRO A 61 -14.44 -2.43 10.91
CA PRO A 61 -15.40 -1.43 10.43
C PRO A 61 -15.16 -0.02 10.98
N GLU A 62 -14.49 0.11 12.13
CA GLU A 62 -14.20 1.39 12.79
C GLU A 62 -12.81 1.96 12.42
N ILE A 63 -12.10 1.33 11.51
CA ILE A 63 -10.75 1.78 11.15
C ILE A 63 -10.77 3.17 10.52
N LYS A 64 -9.75 3.96 10.84
CA LYS A 64 -9.51 5.26 10.18
C LYS A 64 -8.59 5.07 8.99
N ILE A 65 -8.98 5.63 7.86
CA ILE A 65 -8.19 5.56 6.61
C ILE A 65 -7.72 6.97 6.25
N ILE A 66 -6.42 7.08 5.95
CA ILE A 66 -5.80 8.31 5.47
C ILE A 66 -5.28 8.06 4.07
N ALA A 67 -5.71 8.85 3.10
CA ALA A 67 -5.21 8.81 1.73
C ALA A 67 -4.51 10.14 1.40
N ILE A 68 -3.28 10.04 0.90
CA ILE A 68 -2.51 11.19 0.44
C ILE A 68 -2.46 11.14 -1.07
N LEU A 69 -3.04 12.14 -1.71
CA LEU A 69 -3.13 12.24 -3.16
C LEU A 69 -2.25 13.38 -3.68
N ARG A 70 -1.76 13.22 -4.90
CA ARG A 70 -0.98 14.23 -5.61
C ARG A 70 -1.65 14.60 -6.92
N ASN A 71 -1.26 15.74 -7.47
CA ASN A 71 -1.56 16.07 -8.86
C ASN A 71 -1.13 14.90 -9.77
N PRO A 72 -2.01 14.39 -10.66
CA PRO A 72 -1.69 13.21 -11.47
C PRO A 72 -0.49 13.39 -12.39
N ILE A 73 -0.27 14.59 -12.91
CA ILE A 73 0.87 14.90 -13.77
C ILE A 73 2.17 14.83 -12.98
N ASP A 74 2.22 15.46 -11.81
CA ASP A 74 3.39 15.42 -10.93
C ASP A 74 3.67 14.00 -10.44
N ARG A 75 2.62 13.24 -10.14
CA ARG A 75 2.74 11.84 -9.76
C ARG A 75 3.35 11.00 -10.89
N ALA A 76 2.86 11.15 -12.10
CA ALA A 76 3.36 10.42 -13.26
C ALA A 76 4.83 10.74 -13.54
N TYR A 77 5.20 12.01 -13.45
CA TYR A 77 6.58 12.46 -13.65
C TYR A 77 7.51 11.91 -12.56
N SER A 78 7.07 11.95 -11.31
CA SER A 78 7.82 11.36 -10.19
C SER A 78 8.00 9.84 -10.36
N ALA A 79 6.95 9.13 -10.79
CA ALA A 79 6.99 7.70 -11.05
C ALA A 79 7.98 7.34 -12.17
N TYR A 80 8.03 8.16 -13.23
CA TYR A 80 8.99 7.99 -14.32
C TYR A 80 10.43 8.05 -13.81
N TRP A 81 10.77 9.06 -13.03
CA TRP A 81 12.12 9.21 -12.48
C TRP A 81 12.47 8.10 -11.49
N HIS A 82 11.49 7.69 -10.69
CA HIS A 82 11.67 6.53 -9.81
C HIS A 82 11.95 5.26 -10.61
N GLY A 83 11.16 5.00 -11.66
CA GLY A 83 11.33 3.85 -12.55
C GLY A 83 12.69 3.80 -13.22
N ARG A 84 13.20 4.96 -13.66
CA ARG A 84 14.57 5.06 -14.21
C ARG A 84 15.62 4.74 -13.17
N ARG A 85 15.49 5.25 -11.96
CA ARG A 85 16.45 5.05 -10.88
C ARG A 85 16.57 3.59 -10.47
N ILE A 86 15.46 2.85 -10.47
CA ILE A 86 15.43 1.42 -10.09
C ILE A 86 15.63 0.48 -11.30
N GLY A 87 15.85 1.02 -12.49
CA GLY A 87 16.09 0.22 -13.71
C GLY A 87 14.82 -0.37 -14.35
N ALA A 88 13.62 0.02 -13.88
CA ALA A 88 12.36 -0.44 -14.47
C ALA A 88 12.02 0.27 -15.79
N ILE A 89 12.62 1.42 -16.04
CA ILE A 89 12.50 2.20 -17.27
C ILE A 89 13.90 2.43 -17.82
N GLU A 90 14.10 2.11 -19.10
CA GLU A 90 15.40 2.31 -19.77
C GLU A 90 15.77 3.80 -19.79
N THR A 91 17.07 4.08 -19.65
CA THR A 91 17.59 5.45 -19.63
C THR A 91 17.37 6.21 -20.93
N SER A 92 17.21 5.49 -22.05
CA SER A 92 16.88 6.05 -23.37
C SER A 92 15.41 6.44 -23.52
N THR A 93 14.51 5.92 -22.64
CA THR A 93 13.08 6.19 -22.71
C THR A 93 12.76 7.58 -22.15
N THR A 94 12.15 8.44 -22.94
CA THR A 94 11.68 9.76 -22.47
C THR A 94 10.39 9.63 -21.67
N PHE A 95 10.08 10.67 -20.87
CA PHE A 95 8.82 10.74 -20.14
C PHE A 95 7.61 10.63 -21.09
N GLY A 96 7.62 11.36 -22.20
CA GLY A 96 6.53 11.31 -23.18
C GLY A 96 6.31 9.91 -23.78
N GLN A 97 7.36 9.14 -23.98
CA GLN A 97 7.25 7.75 -24.44
C GLN A 97 6.69 6.83 -23.34
N SER A 98 7.11 7.03 -22.09
CA SER A 98 6.68 6.18 -20.99
C SER A 98 5.18 6.30 -20.66
N VAL A 99 4.57 7.46 -20.89
CA VAL A 99 3.13 7.67 -20.61
C VAL A 99 2.22 7.24 -21.76
N ARG A 100 2.76 6.91 -22.91
CA ARG A 100 1.98 6.43 -24.08
C ARG A 100 1.81 4.93 -24.14
N ASN A 101 2.57 4.21 -23.36
CA ASN A 101 2.59 2.74 -23.37
C ASN A 101 1.63 2.15 -22.32
#